data_9d4e59afb967e3dc43dffc781c359a48
#
_entry.id   9d4e59afb967e3dc43dffc781c359a48
#
_cell.length_a   1.000
_cell.length_b   1.000
_cell.length_c   1.000
_cell.angle_alpha   90.00
_cell.angle_beta   90.00
_cell.angle_gamma   90.00
#
_symmetry.space_group_name_H-M   'P 1'
#
loop_
_entity.id
_entity.type
_entity.pdbx_description
1 polymer ?
#
loop_
_entity_poly.entity_id
_entity_poly.type
_entity_poly.pdbx_seq_one_letter_code
_entity_poly.pdbx_strand_id
1 'polypeptide(L)'
;MKAVHRLGIGAAVLVILLDQISKPLMRDWLAGGDIYVAPFFNLVSAWNQGVGFSLMTMRGTSGPYVLSGVAIVISIGLFIWLLRSHRVLPVIGLGLAIGGALGNVIDRLSHGAVFDFLQFHAAGYYFPAFNLADSALTIGVGLLVIDGLFEGRGRSKTPATPEGQS
;
A
#
# COMPACT_ATOMS: atom_id res chain seq x y z
N MET A 1 5.60 -16.17 -18.36
CA MET A 1 5.07 -15.78 -17.02
C MET A 1 4.32 -16.96 -16.42
N LYS A 2 4.68 -17.37 -15.19
CA LYS A 2 3.97 -18.45 -14.47
C LYS A 2 2.58 -17.98 -14.02
N ALA A 3 1.63 -18.89 -13.82
CA ALA A 3 0.27 -18.57 -13.38
C ALA A 3 0.24 -17.73 -12.09
N VAL A 4 1.14 -18.03 -11.14
CA VAL A 4 1.24 -17.30 -9.87
C VAL A 4 1.55 -15.80 -10.07
N HIS A 5 2.42 -15.44 -11.02
CA HIS A 5 2.74 -14.02 -11.28
C HIS A 5 1.53 -13.25 -11.83
N ARG A 6 0.65 -13.92 -12.58
CA ARG A 6 -0.60 -13.31 -13.07
C ARG A 6 -1.53 -12.91 -11.91
N LEU A 7 -1.53 -13.67 -10.81
CA LEU A 7 -2.31 -13.32 -9.60
C LEU A 7 -1.81 -12.00 -9.00
N GLY A 8 -0.50 -11.84 -8.82
CA GLY A 8 0.06 -10.61 -8.26
C GLY A 8 -0.15 -9.40 -9.17
N ILE A 9 0.06 -9.56 -10.47
CA ILE A 9 -0.19 -8.49 -11.45
C ILE A 9 -1.69 -8.16 -11.49
N GLY A 10 -2.56 -9.16 -11.47
CA GLY A 10 -4.01 -8.97 -11.42
C GLY A 10 -4.44 -8.23 -10.14
N ALA A 11 -3.85 -8.56 -8.98
CA ALA A 11 -4.10 -7.86 -7.72
C ALA A 11 -3.65 -6.38 -7.82
N ALA A 12 -2.47 -6.10 -8.38
CA ALA A 12 -2.00 -4.73 -8.55
C ALA A 12 -2.92 -3.91 -9.46
N VAL A 13 -3.30 -4.48 -10.62
CA VAL A 13 -4.23 -3.82 -11.55
C VAL A 13 -5.59 -3.58 -10.91
N LEU A 14 -6.13 -4.57 -10.20
CA LEU A 14 -7.41 -4.45 -9.50
C LEU A 14 -7.39 -3.33 -8.46
N VAL A 15 -6.33 -3.25 -7.65
CA VAL A 15 -6.16 -2.18 -6.65
C VAL A 15 -6.12 -0.81 -7.32
N ILE A 16 -5.33 -0.64 -8.39
CA ILE A 16 -5.25 0.63 -9.12
C ILE A 16 -6.63 1.02 -9.66
N LEU A 17 -7.35 0.08 -10.28
CA LEU A 17 -8.68 0.36 -10.83
C LEU A 17 -9.67 0.75 -9.73
N LEU A 18 -9.74 -0.02 -8.65
CA LEU A 18 -10.65 0.28 -7.54
C LEU A 18 -10.30 1.62 -6.86
N ASP A 19 -9.04 1.92 -6.67
CA ASP A 19 -8.58 3.19 -6.09
C ASP A 19 -8.96 4.38 -6.99
N GLN A 20 -8.64 4.30 -8.28
CA GLN A 20 -8.90 5.39 -9.23
C GLN A 20 -10.39 5.55 -9.58
N ILE A 21 -11.23 4.55 -9.31
CA ILE A 21 -12.69 4.65 -9.41
C ILE A 21 -13.28 5.19 -8.11
N SER A 22 -12.83 4.71 -6.96
CA SER A 22 -13.39 5.13 -5.67
C SER A 22 -13.13 6.60 -5.36
N LYS A 23 -11.96 7.12 -5.70
CA LYS A 23 -11.57 8.50 -5.40
C LYS A 23 -12.48 9.57 -6.03
N PRO A 24 -12.74 9.58 -7.33
CA PRO A 24 -13.68 10.54 -7.91
C PRO A 24 -15.10 10.36 -7.38
N LEU A 25 -15.58 9.13 -7.20
CA LEU A 25 -16.89 8.88 -6.61
C LEU A 25 -17.02 9.45 -5.20
N MET A 26 -16.01 9.23 -4.36
CA MET A 26 -15.99 9.79 -2.99
C MET A 26 -15.85 11.30 -3.00
N ARG A 27 -15.03 11.87 -3.87
CA ARG A 27 -14.90 13.33 -4.01
C ARG A 27 -16.22 13.98 -4.39
N ASP A 28 -16.96 13.42 -5.34
CA ASP A 28 -18.25 13.93 -5.76
C ASP A 28 -19.30 13.78 -4.65
N TRP A 29 -19.31 12.66 -3.96
CA TRP A 29 -20.21 12.41 -2.83
C TRP A 29 -19.94 13.33 -1.64
N LEU A 30 -18.68 13.65 -1.37
CA LEU A 30 -18.23 14.53 -0.29
C LEU A 30 -18.18 16.03 -0.69
N ALA A 31 -18.68 16.40 -1.86
CA ALA A 31 -18.73 17.80 -2.28
C ALA A 31 -19.59 18.69 -1.35
N GLY A 32 -20.53 18.09 -0.62
CA GLY A 32 -21.36 18.75 0.40
C GLY A 32 -20.73 18.84 1.79
N GLY A 33 -19.55 18.29 1.99
CA GLY A 33 -18.84 18.22 3.28
C GLY A 33 -18.65 16.80 3.81
N ASP A 34 -17.98 16.68 4.94
CA ASP A 34 -17.67 15.41 5.59
C ASP A 34 -18.95 14.70 6.09
N ILE A 35 -18.96 13.38 6.03
CA ILE A 35 -20.09 12.54 6.41
C ILE A 35 -19.70 11.73 7.66
N TYR A 36 -20.46 11.92 8.75
CA TYR A 36 -20.39 11.07 9.92
C TYR A 36 -21.13 9.76 9.68
N VAL A 37 -20.39 8.66 9.62
CA VAL A 37 -20.96 7.32 9.30
C VAL A 37 -21.25 6.52 10.57
N ALA A 38 -20.31 6.57 11.53
CA ALA A 38 -20.38 5.78 12.77
C ALA A 38 -19.61 6.46 13.90
N PRO A 39 -19.82 6.08 15.19
CA PRO A 39 -19.11 6.65 16.33
C PRO A 39 -17.58 6.53 16.30
N PHE A 40 -17.05 5.82 15.34
CA PHE A 40 -15.61 5.58 15.17
C PHE A 40 -15.10 5.80 13.74
N PHE A 41 -16.00 6.23 12.81
CA PHE A 41 -15.67 6.28 11.38
C PHE A 41 -16.39 7.43 10.67
N ASN A 42 -15.61 8.22 9.92
CA ASN A 42 -16.08 9.30 9.06
C ASN A 42 -15.63 9.08 7.61
N LEU A 43 -16.38 9.64 6.68
CA LEU A 43 -15.90 9.94 5.34
C LEU A 43 -15.55 11.43 5.28
N VAL A 44 -14.32 11.75 4.89
CA VAL A 44 -13.78 13.12 4.90
C VAL A 44 -13.19 13.48 3.54
N SER A 45 -13.11 14.77 3.23
CA SER A 45 -12.46 15.26 2.02
C SER A 45 -11.09 15.84 2.37
N ALA A 46 -10.04 15.03 2.29
CA ALA A 46 -8.68 15.42 2.64
C ALA A 46 -7.71 15.27 1.46
N TRP A 47 -6.93 16.33 1.19
CA TRP A 47 -5.86 16.32 0.18
C TRP A 47 -4.50 16.24 0.87
N ASN A 48 -3.79 15.14 0.66
CA ASN A 48 -2.53 14.80 1.31
C ASN A 48 -1.34 15.05 0.36
N GLN A 49 -0.61 16.12 0.61
CA GLN A 49 0.61 16.45 -0.13
C GLN A 49 1.86 15.67 0.33
N GLY A 50 1.70 14.76 1.29
CA GLY A 50 2.82 14.02 1.87
C GLY A 50 3.48 14.70 3.06
N VAL A 51 2.79 15.61 3.74
CA VAL A 51 3.27 16.44 4.86
C VAL A 51 3.59 15.63 6.13
N GLY A 52 3.22 14.35 6.19
CA GLY A 52 3.54 13.45 7.32
C GLY A 52 5.04 13.23 7.56
N PHE A 53 5.87 13.50 6.59
CA PHE A 53 7.32 13.55 6.72
C PHE A 53 7.79 14.99 6.87
N SER A 54 7.55 15.59 8.03
CA SER A 54 8.03 16.95 8.40
C SER A 54 9.54 17.17 8.23
N LEU A 55 10.31 16.13 7.96
CA LEU A 55 11.73 16.18 7.63
C LEU A 55 12.01 16.59 6.18
N MET A 56 11.03 16.57 5.29
CA MET A 56 11.14 17.01 3.90
C MET A 56 10.14 18.13 3.59
N THR A 57 10.08 19.15 4.45
CA THR A 57 9.50 20.45 4.05
C THR A 57 10.39 21.08 2.98
N MET A 58 10.45 20.47 1.82
CA MET A 58 10.75 21.20 0.60
C MET A 58 9.59 22.16 0.38
N ARG A 59 9.73 23.40 0.88
CA ARG A 59 8.84 24.50 0.56
C ARG A 59 8.84 24.68 -0.95
N GLY A 60 7.86 24.05 -1.63
CA GLY A 60 7.74 24.14 -3.08
C GLY A 60 6.90 23.03 -3.67
N THR A 61 6.53 23.17 -4.93
CA THR A 61 5.73 22.22 -5.73
C THR A 61 6.43 20.87 -6.00
N SER A 62 7.66 20.65 -5.55
CA SER A 62 8.47 19.47 -5.86
C SER A 62 8.21 18.24 -4.95
N GLY A 63 7.62 18.44 -3.75
CA GLY A 63 7.40 17.34 -2.79
C GLY A 63 6.62 16.15 -3.36
N PRO A 64 5.46 16.33 -3.98
CA PRO A 64 4.70 15.24 -4.58
C PRO A 64 5.46 14.47 -5.66
N TYR A 65 6.27 15.15 -6.46
CA TYR A 65 7.08 14.52 -7.51
C TYR A 65 8.22 13.68 -6.95
N VAL A 66 8.90 14.17 -5.90
CA VAL A 66 9.95 13.40 -5.21
C VAL A 66 9.37 12.14 -4.58
N LEU A 67 8.24 12.26 -3.87
CA LEU A 67 7.54 11.10 -3.28
C LEU A 67 7.09 10.11 -4.35
N SER A 68 6.60 10.60 -5.48
CA SER A 68 6.24 9.75 -6.63
C SER A 68 7.45 9.01 -7.19
N GLY A 69 8.58 9.69 -7.36
CA GLY A 69 9.83 9.08 -7.82
C GLY A 69 10.30 7.96 -6.89
N VAL A 70 10.31 8.20 -5.57
CA VAL A 70 10.66 7.19 -4.57
C VAL A 70 9.69 5.99 -4.64
N ALA A 71 8.37 6.26 -4.71
CA ALA A 71 7.37 5.20 -4.78
C ALA A 71 7.50 4.35 -6.06
N ILE A 72 7.85 4.97 -7.20
CA ILE A 72 8.11 4.26 -8.47
C ILE A 72 9.34 3.36 -8.32
N VAL A 73 10.45 3.86 -7.78
CA VAL A 73 11.68 3.06 -7.59
C VAL A 73 11.42 1.86 -6.69
N ILE A 74 10.71 2.07 -5.57
CA ILE A 74 10.30 0.99 -4.67
C ILE A 74 9.40 -0.01 -5.41
N SER A 75 8.41 0.47 -6.18
CA SER A 75 7.50 -0.40 -6.94
C SER A 75 8.23 -1.25 -7.98
N ILE A 76 9.27 -0.73 -8.63
CA ILE A 76 10.14 -1.50 -9.53
C ILE A 76 10.86 -2.61 -8.76
N GLY A 77 11.43 -2.31 -7.60
CA GLY A 77 12.07 -3.32 -6.74
C GLY A 77 11.10 -4.43 -6.31
N LEU A 78 9.89 -4.04 -5.87
CA LEU A 78 8.83 -5.00 -5.50
C LEU A 78 8.38 -5.84 -6.70
N PHE A 79 8.30 -5.25 -7.89
CA PHE A 79 7.94 -5.96 -9.11
C PHE A 79 9.00 -6.99 -9.50
N ILE A 80 10.29 -6.65 -9.41
CA ILE A 80 11.38 -7.60 -9.63
C ILE A 80 11.30 -8.76 -8.61
N TRP A 81 10.98 -8.46 -7.35
CA TRP A 81 10.76 -9.48 -6.34
C TRP A 81 9.56 -10.37 -6.68
N LEU A 82 8.44 -9.79 -7.10
CA LEU A 82 7.25 -10.51 -7.55
C LEU A 82 7.60 -11.53 -8.65
N LEU A 83 8.38 -11.12 -9.65
CA LEU A 83 8.80 -12.01 -10.75
C LEU A 83 9.72 -13.16 -10.30
N ARG A 84 10.43 -12.99 -9.19
CA ARG A 84 11.30 -14.03 -8.61
C ARG A 84 10.59 -14.93 -7.60
N SER A 85 9.45 -14.49 -7.07
CA SER A 85 8.67 -15.26 -6.09
C SER A 85 7.86 -16.36 -6.78
N HIS A 86 7.74 -17.50 -6.11
CA HIS A 86 6.98 -18.65 -6.60
C HIS A 86 5.82 -19.04 -5.68
N ARG A 87 5.68 -18.38 -4.53
CA ARG A 87 4.67 -18.64 -3.52
C ARG A 87 3.50 -17.66 -3.70
N VAL A 88 2.28 -18.13 -3.50
CA VAL A 88 1.05 -17.36 -3.75
C VAL A 88 0.94 -16.19 -2.80
N LEU A 89 1.20 -16.39 -1.50
CA LEU A 89 1.00 -15.37 -0.47
C LEU A 89 1.88 -14.13 -0.70
N PRO A 90 3.23 -14.25 -0.86
CA PRO A 90 4.05 -13.07 -1.12
C PRO A 90 3.75 -12.42 -2.48
N VAL A 91 3.37 -13.19 -3.50
CA VAL A 91 3.02 -12.63 -4.82
C VAL A 91 1.76 -11.76 -4.75
N ILE A 92 0.75 -12.18 -3.99
CA ILE A 92 -0.44 -11.35 -3.74
C ILE A 92 -0.07 -10.13 -2.92
N GLY A 93 0.70 -10.29 -1.83
CA GLY A 93 1.16 -9.18 -0.99
C GLY A 93 1.93 -8.12 -1.78
N LEU A 94 2.85 -8.57 -2.65
CA LEU A 94 3.61 -7.70 -3.55
C LEU A 94 2.69 -6.98 -4.55
N GLY A 95 1.71 -7.69 -5.12
CA GLY A 95 0.73 -7.10 -6.02
C GLY A 95 -0.09 -6.00 -5.37
N LEU A 96 -0.61 -6.23 -4.16
CA LEU A 96 -1.36 -5.24 -3.37
C LEU A 96 -0.49 -4.01 -3.06
N ALA A 97 0.76 -4.24 -2.61
CA ALA A 97 1.68 -3.16 -2.28
C ALA A 97 2.05 -2.30 -3.51
N ILE A 98 2.33 -2.94 -4.65
CA ILE A 98 2.61 -2.24 -5.90
C ILE A 98 1.39 -1.45 -6.36
N GLY A 99 0.20 -2.07 -6.35
CA GLY A 99 -1.05 -1.42 -6.77
C GLY A 99 -1.37 -0.20 -5.92
N GLY A 100 -1.24 -0.29 -4.59
CA GLY A 100 -1.44 0.82 -3.67
C GLY A 100 -0.42 1.94 -3.86
N ALA A 101 0.87 1.60 -3.98
CA ALA A 101 1.90 2.59 -4.23
C ALA A 101 1.66 3.35 -5.55
N LEU A 102 1.35 2.65 -6.63
CA LEU A 102 1.11 3.26 -7.95
C LEU A 102 -0.22 4.03 -8.01
N GLY A 103 -1.28 3.62 -7.31
CA GLY A 103 -2.52 4.38 -7.17
C GLY A 103 -2.25 5.77 -6.61
N ASN A 104 -1.50 5.86 -5.52
CA ASN A 104 -1.10 7.14 -4.92
C ASN A 104 -0.09 7.94 -5.78
N VAL A 105 0.71 7.29 -6.61
CA VAL A 105 1.57 7.97 -7.60
C VAL A 105 0.74 8.67 -8.65
N ILE A 106 -0.30 8.01 -9.17
CA ILE A 106 -1.20 8.59 -10.17
C ILE A 106 -1.82 9.88 -9.64
N ASP A 107 -2.31 9.89 -8.40
CA ASP A 107 -2.89 11.10 -7.80
C ASP A 107 -1.88 12.23 -7.70
N ARG A 108 -0.67 11.95 -7.19
CA ARG A 108 0.36 12.99 -7.03
C ARG A 108 0.80 13.60 -8.35
N LEU A 109 0.87 12.79 -9.40
CA LEU A 109 1.23 13.28 -10.74
C LEU A 109 0.08 14.05 -11.40
N SER A 110 -1.18 13.69 -11.12
CA SER A 110 -2.35 14.30 -11.74
C SER A 110 -2.84 15.54 -10.98
N HIS A 111 -2.77 15.54 -9.65
CA HIS A 111 -3.39 16.55 -8.79
C HIS A 111 -2.40 17.25 -7.84
N GLY A 112 -1.13 16.83 -7.80
CA GLY A 112 -0.13 17.33 -6.84
C GLY A 112 -0.34 16.87 -5.40
N ALA A 113 -1.36 16.03 -5.13
CA ALA A 113 -1.70 15.52 -3.81
C ALA A 113 -2.48 14.20 -3.94
N VAL A 114 -2.53 13.42 -2.87
CA VAL A 114 -3.37 12.21 -2.79
C VAL A 114 -4.69 12.58 -2.16
N PHE A 115 -5.80 12.06 -2.71
CA PHE A 115 -7.13 12.23 -2.12
C PHE A 115 -7.40 11.10 -1.13
N ASP A 116 -7.59 11.48 0.15
CA ASP A 116 -7.86 10.59 1.28
C ASP A 116 -9.27 10.84 1.78
N PHE A 117 -10.05 9.77 2.01
CA PHE A 117 -11.47 9.89 2.32
C PHE A 117 -11.96 9.00 3.46
N LEU A 118 -11.15 8.08 3.98
CA LEU A 118 -11.48 7.21 5.10
C LEU A 118 -10.80 7.75 6.36
N GLN A 119 -11.56 7.95 7.44
CA GLN A 119 -11.00 8.42 8.71
C GLN A 119 -11.58 7.65 9.89
N PHE A 120 -10.73 6.97 10.64
CA PHE A 120 -11.09 6.42 11.94
C PHE A 120 -10.89 7.44 13.05
N HIS A 121 -11.73 7.36 14.08
CA HIS A 121 -11.56 8.16 15.30
C HIS A 121 -12.07 7.40 16.52
N ALA A 122 -11.50 7.70 17.69
CA ALA A 122 -11.97 7.16 18.98
C ALA A 122 -11.59 8.13 20.11
N ALA A 123 -12.48 8.35 21.06
CA ALA A 123 -12.24 9.15 22.27
C ALA A 123 -11.63 10.54 21.98
N GLY A 124 -12.04 11.20 20.90
CA GLY A 124 -11.53 12.53 20.49
C GLY A 124 -10.21 12.52 19.72
N TYR A 125 -9.60 11.36 19.50
CA TYR A 125 -8.43 11.21 18.65
C TYR A 125 -8.84 10.80 17.23
N TYR A 126 -8.30 11.50 16.24
CA TYR A 126 -8.55 11.23 14.83
C TYR A 126 -7.30 10.63 14.20
N PHE A 127 -7.47 9.45 13.59
CA PHE A 127 -6.43 8.86 12.77
C PHE A 127 -6.28 9.67 11.48
N PRO A 128 -5.07 9.83 10.93
CA PRO A 128 -4.91 10.47 9.63
C PRO A 128 -5.82 9.85 8.59
N ALA A 129 -6.43 10.67 7.76
CA ALA A 129 -7.26 10.17 6.66
C ALA A 129 -6.39 9.34 5.70
N PHE A 130 -6.99 8.33 5.09
CA PHE A 130 -6.35 7.41 4.15
C PHE A 130 -7.35 6.99 3.06
N ASN A 131 -6.89 6.21 2.09
CA ASN A 131 -7.68 5.76 0.95
C ASN A 131 -7.55 4.26 0.71
N LEU A 132 -8.12 3.77 -0.40
CA LEU A 132 -8.09 2.36 -0.76
C LEU A 132 -6.68 1.88 -1.12
N ALA A 133 -5.87 2.73 -1.78
CA ALA A 133 -4.48 2.42 -2.11
C ALA A 133 -3.62 2.21 -0.85
N ASP A 134 -3.79 3.05 0.18
CA ASP A 134 -3.08 2.92 1.46
C ASP A 134 -3.49 1.65 2.19
N SER A 135 -4.78 1.30 2.16
CA SER A 135 -5.30 0.05 2.73
C SER A 135 -4.67 -1.16 2.05
N ALA A 136 -4.63 -1.16 0.71
CA ALA A 136 -4.02 -2.24 -0.06
C ALA A 136 -2.51 -2.36 0.18
N LEU A 137 -1.80 -1.22 0.23
CA LEU A 137 -0.38 -1.17 0.55
C LEU A 137 -0.10 -1.77 1.94
N THR A 138 -0.89 -1.37 2.94
CA THR A 138 -0.76 -1.85 4.32
C THR A 138 -1.03 -3.34 4.43
N ILE A 139 -2.10 -3.83 3.81
CA ILE A 139 -2.43 -5.27 3.77
C ILE A 139 -1.32 -6.02 3.04
N GLY A 140 -0.86 -5.52 1.90
CA GLY A 140 0.20 -6.13 1.11
C GLY A 140 1.48 -6.31 1.91
N VAL A 141 1.94 -5.27 2.59
CA VAL A 141 3.12 -5.33 3.48
C VAL A 141 2.87 -6.28 4.65
N GLY A 142 1.68 -6.26 5.26
CA GLY A 142 1.30 -7.20 6.32
C GLY A 142 1.42 -8.66 5.89
N LEU A 143 0.94 -8.99 4.69
CA LEU A 143 1.08 -10.35 4.12
C LEU A 143 2.54 -10.76 3.92
N LEU A 144 3.41 -9.84 3.47
CA LEU A 144 4.84 -10.11 3.32
C LEU A 144 5.53 -10.37 4.66
N VAL A 145 5.19 -9.60 5.69
CA VAL A 145 5.71 -9.80 7.05
C VAL A 145 5.26 -11.16 7.60
N ILE A 146 3.98 -11.49 7.47
CA ILE A 146 3.43 -12.78 7.89
C ILE A 146 4.16 -13.92 7.18
N ASP A 147 4.32 -13.84 5.86
CA ASP A 147 5.02 -14.86 5.07
C ASP A 147 6.46 -15.07 5.56
N GLY A 148 7.20 -13.98 5.79
CA GLY A 148 8.58 -14.03 6.31
C GLY A 148 8.69 -14.67 7.70
N LEU A 149 7.72 -14.43 8.59
CA LEU A 149 7.68 -15.05 9.92
C LEU A 149 7.46 -16.56 9.87
N PHE A 150 6.66 -17.05 8.94
CA PHE A 150 6.42 -18.48 8.75
C PHE A 150 7.60 -19.19 8.08
N GLU A 151 8.27 -18.54 7.13
CA GLU A 151 9.45 -19.11 6.46
C GLU A 151 10.64 -19.27 7.42
N GLY A 152 10.86 -18.30 8.30
CA GLY A 152 11.91 -18.37 9.33
C GLY A 152 11.74 -19.54 10.30
N ARG A 153 10.51 -19.92 10.62
CA ARG A 153 10.20 -21.06 11.52
C ARG A 153 10.44 -22.42 10.85
N GLY A 154 10.34 -22.55 9.54
CA GLY A 154 10.59 -23.78 8.82
C GLY A 154 12.06 -24.17 8.73
N ARG A 155 12.95 -23.18 8.68
CA ARG A 155 14.41 -23.39 8.56
C ARG A 155 15.12 -23.81 9.85
N SER A 156 14.54 -23.57 11.01
CA SER A 156 15.14 -23.90 12.32
C SER A 156 15.01 -25.37 12.74
N LYS A 157 14.40 -26.25 11.93
CA LYS A 157 14.09 -27.65 12.29
C LYS A 157 14.92 -28.71 11.55
N THR A 158 16.02 -28.37 10.89
CA THR A 158 16.93 -29.41 10.36
C THR A 158 17.92 -29.76 11.47
N PRO A 159 17.81 -30.97 12.10
CA PRO A 159 18.82 -31.43 13.04
C PRO A 159 20.14 -31.63 12.28
N ALA A 160 21.24 -31.19 12.86
CA ALA A 160 22.57 -31.54 12.41
C ALA A 160 22.68 -33.08 12.40
N THR A 161 22.97 -33.64 11.24
CA THR A 161 23.31 -35.07 11.11
C THR A 161 24.57 -35.31 11.93
N PRO A 162 24.60 -36.24 12.90
CA PRO A 162 25.84 -36.55 13.60
C PRO A 162 26.79 -37.20 12.61
N GLU A 163 27.92 -36.54 12.37
CA GLU A 163 29.05 -37.13 11.62
C GLU A 163 29.48 -38.41 12.33
N GLY A 164 29.56 -39.51 11.52
CA GLY A 164 29.84 -40.84 11.98
C GLY A 164 31.19 -40.97 12.66
N GLN A 165 31.16 -41.60 13.78
CA GLN A 165 32.34 -42.28 14.37
C GLN A 165 32.64 -43.52 13.55
N SER A 166 33.78 -43.56 12.94
CA SER A 166 34.46 -44.77 12.52
C SER A 166 35.92 -44.71 12.96
#